data_8300612d2fba7ee8cdb7618322a220e8
#
_entry.id   8300612d2fba7ee8cdb7618322a220e8
#
_cell.length_a   1.000
_cell.length_b   1.000
_cell.length_c   1.000
_cell.angle_alpha   90.00
_cell.angle_beta   90.00
_cell.angle_gamma   90.00
#
_symmetry.space_group_name_H-M   'P 1'
#
loop_
_entity.id
_entity.type
_entity.pdbx_description
1 polymer ?
#
loop_
_entity_poly.entity_id
_entity_poly.type
_entity_poly.pdbx_seq_one_letter_code
_entity_poly.pdbx_strand_id
1 'polypeptide(L)'
;MGERVTILSPFYTDYGYNCNIGSDCFINHNAYLMDCAPITLGSHCFIGPNCGMYTAVHATIAEERNFGLEKALPITVGDNVWMGGDVTILPGITIGGNTIIGAGSVVTKDIPSNVV
;
A
#
# COMPACT_ATOMS: atom_id res chain seq x y z
N MET A 1 4.70 -13.98 -3.67
CA MET A 1 4.32 -13.23 -4.88
C MET A 1 3.60 -14.16 -5.85
N GLY A 2 2.51 -13.70 -6.43
CA GLY A 2 1.77 -14.48 -7.41
C GLY A 2 2.48 -14.57 -8.76
N GLU A 3 1.75 -15.05 -9.76
CA GLU A 3 2.25 -15.19 -11.12
C GLU A 3 1.98 -13.94 -11.96
N ARG A 4 2.77 -13.72 -12.99
CA ARG A 4 2.58 -12.62 -13.96
C ARG A 4 2.50 -11.25 -13.30
N VAL A 5 3.43 -10.99 -12.39
CA VAL A 5 3.56 -9.71 -11.71
C VAL A 5 4.63 -8.89 -12.41
N THR A 6 4.28 -7.66 -12.79
CA THR A 6 5.22 -6.71 -13.39
C THR A 6 5.45 -5.56 -12.43
N ILE A 7 6.70 -5.33 -12.08
CA ILE A 7 7.09 -4.22 -11.22
C ILE A 7 8.15 -3.41 -11.96
N LEU A 8 7.84 -2.14 -12.23
CA LEU A 8 8.78 -1.24 -12.90
C LEU A 8 9.68 -0.57 -11.85
N SER A 9 10.96 -0.51 -12.16
CA SER A 9 11.94 0.12 -11.27
C SER A 9 11.84 1.65 -11.33
N PRO A 10 12.28 2.36 -10.27
CA PRO A 10 12.68 1.80 -9.01
C PRO A 10 11.49 1.35 -8.16
N PHE A 11 11.72 0.38 -7.28
CA PHE A 11 10.73 -0.16 -6.35
C PHE A 11 11.39 -0.28 -4.98
N TYR A 12 10.75 0.27 -3.96
CA TYR A 12 11.30 0.36 -2.62
C TYR A 12 10.48 -0.41 -1.61
N THR A 13 11.15 -1.09 -0.72
CA THR A 13 10.56 -1.75 0.46
C THR A 13 11.49 -1.53 1.63
N ASP A 14 10.99 -1.74 2.86
CA ASP A 14 11.86 -1.77 4.03
C ASP A 14 12.47 -3.16 4.23
N TYR A 15 11.65 -4.19 4.13
CA TYR A 15 12.08 -5.59 4.29
C TYR A 15 11.88 -6.42 3.02
N GLY A 16 10.77 -6.23 2.34
CA GLY A 16 10.37 -6.98 1.15
C GLY A 16 9.60 -8.26 1.47
N TYR A 17 9.95 -8.96 2.53
CA TYR A 17 9.32 -10.25 2.85
C TYR A 17 7.91 -10.12 3.42
N ASN A 18 7.48 -8.92 3.82
CA ASN A 18 6.12 -8.65 4.26
C ASN A 18 5.21 -8.15 3.12
N CYS A 19 5.72 -8.08 1.91
CA CYS A 19 4.92 -7.72 0.74
C CYS A 19 4.34 -8.98 0.11
N ASN A 20 3.01 -9.07 0.09
CA ASN A 20 2.29 -10.18 -0.51
C ASN A 20 1.50 -9.65 -1.70
N ILE A 21 1.92 -9.99 -2.90
CA ILE A 21 1.35 -9.47 -4.14
C ILE A 21 0.68 -10.62 -4.87
N GLY A 22 -0.60 -10.47 -5.18
CA GLY A 22 -1.36 -11.47 -5.93
C GLY A 22 -0.89 -11.59 -7.38
N SER A 23 -1.60 -12.37 -8.16
CA SER A 23 -1.25 -12.62 -9.57
C SER A 23 -1.75 -11.51 -10.47
N ASP A 24 -1.12 -11.36 -11.63
CA ASP A 24 -1.54 -10.45 -12.70
C ASP A 24 -1.59 -8.97 -12.24
N CYS A 25 -0.64 -8.59 -11.41
CA CYS A 25 -0.53 -7.22 -10.93
C CYS A 25 0.49 -6.43 -11.72
N PHE A 26 0.24 -5.13 -11.84
CA PHE A 26 1.18 -4.20 -12.44
C PHE A 26 1.45 -3.06 -11.47
N ILE A 27 2.73 -2.87 -11.12
CA ILE A 27 3.16 -1.79 -10.23
C ILE A 27 4.09 -0.88 -11.02
N ASN A 28 3.68 0.37 -11.19
CA ASN A 28 4.41 1.36 -11.97
C ASN A 28 5.62 1.90 -11.20
N HIS A 29 6.38 2.80 -11.82
CA HIS A 29 7.64 3.33 -11.27
C HIS A 29 7.47 4.02 -9.92
N ASN A 30 8.49 3.93 -9.08
CA ASN A 30 8.63 4.64 -7.80
C ASN A 30 7.59 4.24 -6.74
N ALA A 31 7.15 3.00 -6.72
CA ALA A 31 6.33 2.52 -5.61
C ALA A 31 7.19 2.33 -4.37
N TYR A 32 6.67 2.72 -3.21
CA TYR A 32 7.27 2.42 -1.93
C TYR A 32 6.27 1.65 -1.07
N LEU A 33 6.55 0.39 -0.82
CA LEU A 33 5.79 -0.45 0.10
C LEU A 33 6.61 -0.56 1.39
N MET A 34 6.28 0.31 2.36
CA MET A 34 6.95 0.32 3.67
C MET A 34 6.38 -0.79 4.53
N ASP A 35 6.95 -1.97 4.40
CA ASP A 35 6.40 -3.22 4.93
C ASP A 35 6.91 -3.58 6.33
N CYS A 36 6.89 -2.63 7.25
CA CYS A 36 7.14 -2.91 8.67
C CYS A 36 6.05 -3.81 9.26
N ALA A 37 4.86 -3.84 8.66
CA ALA A 37 3.79 -4.82 8.86
C ALA A 37 3.39 -5.34 7.49
N PRO A 38 2.64 -6.46 7.40
CA PRO A 38 2.25 -7.01 6.11
C PRO A 38 1.49 -6.02 5.23
N ILE A 39 1.87 -5.97 3.96
CA ILE A 39 1.14 -5.30 2.90
C ILE A 39 0.69 -6.37 1.93
N THR A 40 -0.63 -6.50 1.75
CA THR A 40 -1.22 -7.52 0.89
C THR A 40 -1.98 -6.85 -0.25
N LEU A 41 -1.56 -7.12 -1.47
CA LEU A 41 -2.30 -6.76 -2.68
C LEU A 41 -2.97 -8.00 -3.23
N GLY A 42 -4.26 -7.90 -3.54
CA GLY A 42 -4.96 -8.95 -4.24
C GLY A 42 -4.48 -9.10 -5.67
N SER A 43 -5.18 -9.91 -6.45
CA SER A 43 -4.85 -10.15 -7.87
C SER A 43 -5.47 -9.08 -8.76
N HIS A 44 -4.90 -8.90 -9.94
CA HIS A 44 -5.37 -7.94 -10.94
C HIS A 44 -5.39 -6.49 -10.44
N CYS A 45 -4.39 -6.11 -9.65
CA CYS A 45 -4.23 -4.73 -9.19
C CYS A 45 -3.31 -3.96 -10.13
N PHE A 46 -3.69 -2.73 -10.44
CA PHE A 46 -2.88 -1.78 -11.21
C PHE A 46 -2.54 -0.60 -10.31
N ILE A 47 -1.26 -0.42 -10.03
CA ILE A 47 -0.77 0.64 -9.14
C ILE A 47 -0.03 1.66 -10.00
N GLY A 48 -0.53 2.90 -10.01
CA GLY A 48 0.07 4.00 -10.76
C GLY A 48 1.44 4.41 -10.22
N PRO A 49 2.14 5.30 -10.91
CA PRO A 49 3.49 5.70 -10.48
C PRO A 49 3.47 6.53 -9.19
N ASN A 50 4.57 6.46 -8.45
CA ASN A 50 4.79 7.26 -7.24
C ASN A 50 3.76 6.99 -6.13
N CYS A 51 3.26 5.77 -6.02
CA CYS A 51 2.37 5.38 -4.95
C CYS A 51 3.16 4.93 -3.73
N GLY A 52 2.65 5.27 -2.54
CA GLY A 52 3.26 4.86 -1.28
C GLY A 52 2.24 4.16 -0.39
N MET A 53 2.67 3.09 0.26
CA MET A 53 1.88 2.36 1.25
C MET A 53 2.71 2.27 2.52
N TYR A 54 2.26 2.96 3.57
CA TYR A 54 3.04 3.17 4.77
C TYR A 54 2.38 2.48 5.96
N THR A 55 3.08 1.51 6.55
CA THR A 55 2.55 0.74 7.69
C THR A 55 3.01 1.27 9.04
N ALA A 56 4.11 2.03 9.09
CA ALA A 56 4.67 2.51 10.35
C ALA A 56 3.89 3.69 10.92
N VAL A 57 3.66 3.66 12.23
CA VAL A 57 3.00 4.73 12.97
C VAL A 57 3.92 5.14 14.12
N HIS A 58 4.36 6.39 14.11
CA HIS A 58 5.08 6.96 15.24
C HIS A 58 4.10 7.46 16.30
N ALA A 59 4.53 7.47 17.57
CA ALA A 59 3.70 7.97 18.64
C ALA A 59 3.34 9.44 18.43
N THR A 60 2.09 9.80 18.70
CA THR A 60 1.62 11.18 18.59
C THR A 60 2.16 12.06 19.72
N ILE A 61 2.48 11.45 20.87
CA ILE A 61 3.09 12.15 22.00
C ILE A 61 4.60 12.25 21.76
N ALA A 62 5.12 13.47 21.80
CA ALA A 62 6.52 13.72 21.45
C ALA A 62 7.51 12.94 22.31
N GLU A 63 7.28 12.84 23.63
CA GLU A 63 8.18 12.07 24.50
C GLU A 63 8.25 10.61 24.10
N GLU A 64 7.11 9.99 23.84
CA GLU A 64 7.06 8.60 23.40
C GLU A 64 7.75 8.43 22.05
N ARG A 65 7.52 9.35 21.13
CA ARG A 65 8.15 9.34 19.81
C ARG A 65 9.68 9.49 19.91
N ASN A 66 10.13 10.35 20.82
CA ASN A 66 11.56 10.57 21.03
C ASN A 66 12.26 9.36 21.65
N PHE A 67 11.55 8.52 22.37
CA PHE A 67 12.05 7.24 22.84
C PHE A 67 12.07 6.17 21.75
N GLY A 68 11.64 6.50 20.52
CA GLY A 68 11.62 5.57 19.42
C GLY A 68 10.41 4.63 19.42
N LEU A 69 9.37 4.94 20.22
CA LEU A 69 8.17 4.14 20.24
C LEU A 69 7.41 4.27 18.93
N GLU A 70 7.22 3.17 18.25
CA GLU A 70 6.42 3.09 17.03
C GLU A 70 5.72 1.75 16.96
N LYS A 71 4.71 1.67 16.13
CA LYS A 71 4.03 0.42 15.81
C LYS A 71 3.81 0.36 14.30
N ALA A 72 3.43 -0.80 13.81
CA ALA A 72 3.09 -0.97 12.41
C ALA A 72 1.73 -1.63 12.29
N LEU A 73 0.92 -1.14 11.36
CA LEU A 73 -0.42 -1.65 11.08
C LEU A 73 -0.50 -2.13 9.63
N PRO A 74 -1.03 -3.33 9.38
CA PRO A 74 -1.04 -3.89 8.04
C PRO A 74 -1.97 -3.13 7.10
N ILE A 75 -1.64 -3.20 5.81
CA ILE A 75 -2.46 -2.65 4.73
C ILE A 75 -2.93 -3.82 3.87
N THR A 76 -4.22 -3.84 3.56
CA THR A 76 -4.82 -4.88 2.73
C THR A 76 -5.59 -4.26 1.59
N VAL A 77 -5.26 -4.66 0.37
CA VAL A 77 -5.91 -4.22 -0.86
C VAL A 77 -6.54 -5.43 -1.54
N GLY A 78 -7.82 -5.34 -1.84
CA GLY A 78 -8.56 -6.44 -2.47
C GLY A 78 -8.17 -6.66 -3.93
N ASP A 79 -8.91 -7.53 -4.59
CA ASP A 79 -8.69 -7.83 -6.01
C ASP A 79 -9.26 -6.72 -6.91
N ASN A 80 -8.70 -6.59 -8.11
CA ASN A 80 -9.22 -5.66 -9.12
C ASN A 80 -9.26 -4.21 -8.62
N VAL A 81 -8.19 -3.75 -8.00
CA VAL A 81 -8.06 -2.36 -7.55
C VAL A 81 -7.14 -1.61 -8.50
N TRP A 82 -7.57 -0.45 -8.93
CA TRP A 82 -6.75 0.47 -9.72
C TRP A 82 -6.49 1.73 -8.91
N MET A 83 -5.23 2.01 -8.66
CA MET A 83 -4.78 3.27 -8.04
C MET A 83 -4.16 4.15 -9.12
N GLY A 84 -4.61 5.38 -9.22
CA GLY A 84 -3.95 6.39 -10.04
C GLY A 84 -2.58 6.73 -9.49
N GLY A 85 -1.84 7.60 -10.17
CA GLY A 85 -0.53 8.02 -9.69
C GLY A 85 -0.58 8.84 -8.41
N ASP A 86 0.52 8.83 -7.66
CA ASP A 86 0.69 9.65 -6.45
C ASP A 86 -0.36 9.39 -5.36
N VAL A 87 -0.81 8.15 -5.22
CA VAL A 87 -1.72 7.74 -4.16
C VAL A 87 -0.91 7.33 -2.92
N THR A 88 -1.34 7.81 -1.77
CA THR A 88 -0.75 7.46 -0.48
C THR A 88 -1.76 6.70 0.37
N ILE A 89 -1.39 5.51 0.84
CA ILE A 89 -2.20 4.69 1.73
C ILE A 89 -1.59 4.75 3.13
N LEU A 90 -2.39 5.14 4.11
CA LEU A 90 -1.94 5.26 5.49
C LEU A 90 -2.01 3.92 6.24
N PRO A 91 -1.34 3.82 7.40
CA PRO A 91 -1.29 2.56 8.16
C PRO A 91 -2.66 2.02 8.54
N GLY A 92 -2.81 0.71 8.47
CA GLY A 92 -4.00 0.01 8.94
C GLY A 92 -5.21 0.04 8.00
N ILE A 93 -5.04 0.54 6.79
CA ILE A 93 -6.15 0.71 5.84
C ILE A 93 -6.45 -0.59 5.09
N THR A 94 -7.74 -0.87 4.91
CA THR A 94 -8.23 -1.93 4.05
C THR A 94 -9.01 -1.31 2.88
N ILE A 95 -8.63 -1.66 1.67
CA ILE A 95 -9.30 -1.23 0.44
C ILE A 95 -10.01 -2.43 -0.15
N GLY A 96 -11.33 -2.34 -0.29
CA GLY A 96 -12.15 -3.41 -0.86
C GLY A 96 -11.88 -3.59 -2.35
N GLY A 97 -12.24 -4.75 -2.87
CA GLY A 97 -12.04 -5.09 -4.28
C GLY A 97 -12.91 -4.28 -5.23
N ASN A 98 -12.58 -4.34 -6.51
CA ASN A 98 -13.28 -3.65 -7.59
C ASN A 98 -13.39 -2.14 -7.32
N THR A 99 -12.31 -1.53 -6.89
CA THR A 99 -12.26 -0.13 -6.44
C THR A 99 -11.27 0.64 -7.28
N ILE A 100 -11.59 1.89 -7.59
CA ILE A 100 -10.69 2.81 -8.26
C ILE A 100 -10.37 3.96 -7.30
N ILE A 101 -9.09 4.21 -7.08
CA ILE A 101 -8.60 5.32 -6.26
C ILE A 101 -8.04 6.38 -7.19
N GLY A 102 -8.62 7.57 -7.16
CA GLY A 102 -8.18 8.66 -8.03
C GLY A 102 -6.76 9.12 -7.74
N ALA A 103 -6.08 9.60 -8.78
CA ALA A 103 -4.71 10.09 -8.65
C ALA A 103 -4.61 11.19 -7.59
N GLY A 104 -3.52 11.19 -6.85
CA GLY A 104 -3.24 12.19 -5.82
C GLY A 104 -4.00 12.00 -4.51
N SER A 105 -4.77 10.92 -4.38
CA SER A 105 -5.55 10.68 -3.16
C SER A 105 -4.65 10.28 -1.99
N VAL A 106 -5.02 10.75 -0.80
CA VAL A 106 -4.48 10.24 0.46
C VAL A 106 -5.58 9.44 1.14
N VAL A 107 -5.40 8.13 1.23
CA VAL A 107 -6.41 7.23 1.79
C VAL A 107 -6.22 7.15 3.29
N THR A 108 -7.14 7.77 4.03
CA THR A 108 -7.07 7.90 5.49
C THR A 108 -8.06 7.00 6.23
N LYS A 109 -8.95 6.34 5.50
CA LYS A 109 -9.99 5.44 6.04
C LYS A 109 -10.12 4.24 5.13
N ASP A 110 -10.69 3.17 5.66
CA ASP A 110 -11.04 2.01 4.85
C ASP A 110 -11.98 2.40 3.72
N ILE A 111 -11.76 1.78 2.57
CA ILE A 111 -12.60 1.99 1.38
C ILE A 111 -13.38 0.71 1.13
N PRO A 112 -14.72 0.78 1.07
CA PRO A 112 -15.53 -0.40 0.76
C PRO A 112 -15.32 -0.84 -0.69
N SER A 113 -15.76 -2.07 -0.99
CA SER A 113 -15.68 -2.59 -2.36
C SER A 113 -16.59 -1.82 -3.32
N ASN A 114 -16.25 -1.85 -4.60
CA ASN A 114 -17.05 -1.30 -5.70
C ASN A 114 -17.23 0.22 -5.64
N VAL A 115 -16.15 0.93 -5.29
CA VAL A 115 -16.15 2.39 -5.15
C VAL A 115 -15.17 3.03 -6.13
N VAL A 116 -15.47 4.22 -6.51
CA VAL A 116 -14.59 5.05 -7.35
C VAL A 116 -14.16 6.29 -6.59
#